data_eb5682a1b8f483ee2d1c47d949565e03
#
_entry.id   eb5682a1b8f483ee2d1c47d949565e03
#
_cell.length_a   1.000
_cell.length_b   1.000
_cell.length_c   1.000
_cell.angle_alpha   90.00
_cell.angle_beta   90.00
_cell.angle_gamma   90.00
#
_symmetry.space_group_name_H-M   'P 1'
#
loop_
_entity.id
_entity.type
_entity.pdbx_description
1 polymer ?
#
loop_
_entity_poly.entity_id
_entity_poly.type
_entity_poly.pdbx_seq_one_letter_code
_entity_poly.pdbx_strand_id
1 'polypeptide(L)'
;MGQKQIITRTQIAKMPGTGAVHFLNSRASCVTKSLGDRAGLQTFGFHLINLPVGSVASEFHRHLCEEECVYILEGSGVARIGPDMFQVEAGDFIGYPAGGEAHDLRNTGSTHMICIIVGQRLGFDVVGYPEQNKRLYRHAGQPADLVDIAAVSHPRLFDD
;
A
#
# COMPACT_ATOMS: atom_id res chain seq x y z
N MET A 1 3.99 28.49 8.06
CA MET A 1 3.67 28.59 6.61
C MET A 1 2.43 27.77 6.38
N GLY A 2 1.31 28.40 5.94
CA GLY A 2 0.06 27.69 5.71
C GLY A 2 0.26 26.58 4.69
N GLN A 3 -0.27 25.41 4.99
CA GLN A 3 -0.36 24.27 4.06
C GLN A 3 -1.12 24.73 2.83
N LYS A 4 -0.53 24.53 1.66
CA LYS A 4 -1.22 24.85 0.41
C LYS A 4 -2.12 23.66 0.08
N GLN A 5 -3.42 23.84 0.21
CA GLN A 5 -4.44 22.85 -0.15
C GLN A 5 -4.42 22.50 -1.64
N ILE A 6 -3.89 23.36 -2.49
CA ILE A 6 -3.73 23.12 -3.91
C ILE A 6 -2.25 22.86 -4.21
N ILE A 7 -1.96 21.71 -4.79
CA ILE A 7 -0.65 21.35 -5.30
C ILE A 7 -0.76 21.26 -6.82
N THR A 8 -0.16 22.20 -7.51
CA THR A 8 -0.25 22.28 -8.96
C THR A 8 0.56 21.18 -9.64
N ARG A 9 0.23 20.86 -10.89
CA ARG A 9 0.99 19.90 -11.73
C ARG A 9 2.49 20.18 -11.71
N THR A 10 2.88 21.45 -11.85
CA THR A 10 4.30 21.84 -11.85
C THR A 10 4.96 21.58 -10.50
N GLN A 11 4.25 21.78 -9.39
CA GLN A 11 4.75 21.48 -8.05
C GLN A 11 4.89 19.98 -7.84
N ILE A 12 3.91 19.17 -8.28
CA ILE A 12 3.98 17.71 -8.21
C ILE A 12 5.16 17.19 -9.04
N ALA A 13 5.36 17.72 -10.25
CA ALA A 13 6.49 17.32 -11.10
C ALA A 13 7.84 17.57 -10.41
N LYS A 14 8.00 18.72 -9.74
CA LYS A 14 9.23 19.12 -9.03
C LYS A 14 9.34 18.52 -7.61
N MET A 15 8.28 17.90 -7.10
CA MET A 15 8.27 17.32 -5.77
C MET A 15 9.27 16.14 -5.71
N PRO A 16 10.20 16.12 -4.76
CA PRO A 16 11.05 14.95 -4.58
C PRO A 16 10.17 13.76 -4.18
N GLY A 17 10.43 12.62 -4.80
CA GLY A 17 9.84 11.36 -4.37
C GLY A 17 10.70 10.75 -3.25
N THR A 18 10.08 10.01 -2.37
CA THR A 18 10.77 9.16 -1.40
C THR A 18 10.89 7.77 -1.99
N GLY A 19 12.10 7.31 -2.23
CA GLY A 19 12.38 5.93 -2.57
C GLY A 19 12.20 5.07 -1.33
N ALA A 20 11.43 4.00 -1.43
CA ALA A 20 11.25 3.04 -0.36
C ALA A 20 11.42 1.62 -0.88
N VAL A 21 12.03 0.77 -0.06
CA VAL A 21 12.07 -0.67 -0.24
C VAL A 21 11.33 -1.30 0.93
N HIS A 22 10.42 -2.21 0.65
CA HIS A 22 9.65 -2.84 1.72
C HIS A 22 10.54 -3.72 2.60
N PHE A 23 10.38 -3.62 3.91
CA PHE A 23 11.25 -4.28 4.90
C PHE A 23 11.22 -5.82 4.84
N LEU A 24 10.19 -6.43 4.23
CA LEU A 24 10.09 -7.88 3.98
C LEU A 24 10.39 -8.29 2.54
N ASN A 25 10.56 -7.33 1.60
CA ASN A 25 10.68 -7.67 0.18
C ASN A 25 11.57 -6.67 -0.57
N SER A 26 12.79 -7.06 -0.87
CA SER A 26 13.75 -6.21 -1.58
C SER A 26 13.34 -5.84 -3.02
N ARG A 27 12.41 -6.59 -3.64
CA ARG A 27 11.85 -6.27 -4.96
C ARG A 27 10.69 -5.29 -4.88
N ALA A 28 10.09 -5.12 -3.71
CA ALA A 28 9.06 -4.13 -3.48
C ALA A 28 9.70 -2.76 -3.29
N SER A 29 10.03 -2.12 -4.41
CA SER A 29 10.67 -0.81 -4.47
C SER A 29 9.87 0.13 -5.35
N CYS A 30 9.57 1.30 -4.84
CA CYS A 30 8.85 2.35 -5.56
C CYS A 30 9.34 3.73 -5.16
N VAL A 31 8.98 4.72 -5.97
CA VAL A 31 9.18 6.14 -5.63
C VAL A 31 7.80 6.75 -5.36
N THR A 32 7.62 7.21 -4.14
CA THR A 32 6.34 7.72 -3.63
C THR A 32 6.36 9.24 -3.49
N LYS A 33 5.36 9.92 -4.02
CA LYS A 33 5.06 11.33 -3.73
C LYS A 33 3.77 11.39 -2.92
N SER A 34 3.88 11.67 -1.61
CA SER A 34 2.74 11.73 -0.68
C SER A 34 1.99 13.05 -0.83
N LEU A 35 1.04 13.10 -1.75
CA LEU A 35 0.25 14.32 -2.05
C LEU A 35 -0.69 14.64 -0.90
N GLY A 36 -1.29 13.62 -0.27
CA GLY A 36 -2.17 13.78 0.89
C GLY A 36 -1.45 14.46 2.06
N ASP A 37 -0.26 13.98 2.42
CA ASP A 37 0.55 14.57 3.50
C ASP A 37 0.95 16.00 3.18
N ARG A 38 1.30 16.26 1.92
CA ARG A 38 1.65 17.59 1.45
C ARG A 38 0.48 18.58 1.54
N ALA A 39 -0.75 18.09 1.35
CA ALA A 39 -1.99 18.86 1.48
C ALA A 39 -2.51 18.94 2.93
N GLY A 40 -1.95 18.15 3.85
CA GLY A 40 -2.35 18.09 5.26
C GLY A 40 -3.50 17.13 5.56
N LEU A 41 -3.77 16.16 4.69
CA LEU A 41 -4.75 15.12 4.93
C LEU A 41 -4.22 14.11 5.97
N GLN A 42 -5.09 13.65 6.87
CA GLN A 42 -4.68 12.80 7.98
C GLN A 42 -5.42 11.45 8.00
N THR A 43 -6.67 11.41 7.56
CA THR A 43 -7.52 10.22 7.68
C THR A 43 -7.30 9.20 6.57
N PHE A 44 -6.64 9.58 5.50
CA PHE A 44 -6.21 8.68 4.42
C PHE A 44 -4.90 9.17 3.79
N GLY A 45 -4.12 8.22 3.30
CA GLY A 45 -2.98 8.46 2.44
C GLY A 45 -3.44 8.67 1.00
N PHE A 46 -2.85 9.62 0.28
CA PHE A 46 -3.03 9.80 -1.15
C PHE A 46 -1.66 9.94 -1.79
N HIS A 47 -1.26 8.94 -2.53
CA HIS A 47 0.10 8.79 -3.02
C HIS A 47 0.14 8.65 -4.52
N LEU A 48 1.02 9.40 -5.18
CA LEU A 48 1.44 9.15 -6.55
C LEU A 48 2.67 8.25 -6.49
N ILE A 49 2.54 7.04 -7.02
CA ILE A 49 3.58 6.02 -6.99
C ILE A 49 4.15 5.84 -8.39
N ASN A 50 5.47 5.80 -8.46
CA ASN A 50 6.21 5.36 -9.64
C ASN A 50 6.82 3.99 -9.34
N LEU A 51 6.35 2.97 -10.05
CA LEU A 51 6.77 1.59 -9.91
C LEU A 51 7.65 1.19 -11.11
N PRO A 52 8.96 0.99 -10.90
CA PRO A 52 9.88 0.57 -11.95
C PRO A 52 9.49 -0.78 -12.59
N VAL A 53 9.99 -1.02 -13.78
CA VAL A 53 9.80 -2.32 -14.48
C VAL A 53 10.34 -3.46 -13.60
N GLY A 54 9.54 -4.52 -13.45
CA GLY A 54 9.87 -5.70 -12.64
C GLY A 54 9.70 -5.53 -11.13
N SER A 55 9.39 -4.32 -10.64
CA SER A 55 9.14 -4.07 -9.22
C SER A 55 7.73 -4.44 -8.81
N VAL A 56 7.54 -4.67 -7.52
CA VAL A 56 6.25 -4.88 -6.85
C VAL A 56 5.95 -3.67 -5.98
N ALA A 57 4.69 -3.25 -5.86
CA ALA A 57 4.32 -2.09 -5.07
C ALA A 57 4.55 -2.30 -3.57
N SER A 58 4.33 -3.52 -3.09
CA SER A 58 4.44 -3.92 -1.69
C SER A 58 4.77 -5.42 -1.60
N GLU A 59 5.01 -5.93 -0.39
CA GLU A 59 4.92 -7.37 -0.12
C GLU A 59 3.47 -7.82 -0.24
N PHE A 60 3.23 -9.10 -0.63
CA PHE A 60 1.90 -9.68 -0.67
C PHE A 60 1.27 -9.65 0.71
N HIS A 61 0.23 -8.83 0.87
CA HIS A 61 -0.34 -8.48 2.16
C HIS A 61 -1.84 -8.24 2.10
N ARG A 62 -2.47 -8.17 3.28
CA ARG A 62 -3.84 -7.72 3.46
C ARG A 62 -3.98 -6.84 4.70
N HIS A 63 -4.85 -5.87 4.64
CA HIS A 63 -5.28 -5.07 5.78
C HIS A 63 -6.54 -5.67 6.41
N LEU A 64 -6.59 -5.81 7.73
CA LEU A 64 -7.78 -6.32 8.40
C LEU A 64 -8.80 -5.22 8.70
N CYS A 65 -8.35 -3.98 8.87
CA CYS A 65 -9.22 -2.86 9.26
C CYS A 65 -9.28 -1.74 8.22
N GLU A 66 -8.19 -1.49 7.49
CA GLU A 66 -8.10 -0.41 6.52
C GLU A 66 -8.50 -0.87 5.12
N GLU A 67 -9.09 0.04 4.36
CA GLU A 67 -9.35 -0.12 2.94
C GLU A 67 -8.28 0.58 2.12
N GLU A 68 -7.95 0.02 0.97
CA GLU A 68 -7.02 0.59 0.01
C GLU A 68 -7.59 0.50 -1.41
N CYS A 69 -7.24 1.44 -2.26
CA CYS A 69 -7.51 1.33 -3.68
C CYS A 69 -6.36 1.88 -4.52
N VAL A 70 -6.30 1.40 -5.75
CA VAL A 70 -5.31 1.79 -6.75
C VAL A 70 -6.02 2.22 -8.02
N TYR A 71 -5.57 3.34 -8.60
CA TYR A 71 -5.94 3.74 -9.94
C TYR A 71 -4.68 3.86 -10.79
N ILE A 72 -4.61 3.14 -11.91
CA ILE A 72 -3.46 3.12 -12.80
C ILE A 72 -3.56 4.29 -13.79
N LEU A 73 -2.57 5.18 -13.76
CA LEU A 73 -2.50 6.33 -14.67
C LEU A 73 -1.74 6.02 -15.96
N GLU A 74 -0.66 5.24 -15.83
CA GLU A 74 0.24 4.89 -16.94
C GLU A 74 0.84 3.50 -16.72
N GLY A 75 1.15 2.80 -17.82
CA GLY A 75 1.79 1.48 -17.78
C GLY A 75 0.81 0.34 -17.64
N SER A 76 1.34 -0.86 -17.44
CA SER A 76 0.57 -2.09 -17.30
C SER A 76 1.29 -3.09 -16.40
N GLY A 77 0.54 -4.05 -15.87
CA GLY A 77 1.11 -5.03 -14.96
C GLY A 77 0.15 -6.13 -14.58
N VAL A 78 0.40 -6.74 -13.43
CA VAL A 78 -0.43 -7.79 -12.85
C VAL A 78 -0.80 -7.40 -11.43
N ALA A 79 -2.10 -7.38 -11.15
CA ALA A 79 -2.63 -7.36 -9.79
C ALA A 79 -2.88 -8.82 -9.36
N ARG A 80 -2.33 -9.20 -8.21
CA ARG A 80 -2.61 -10.46 -7.54
C ARG A 80 -3.60 -10.20 -6.41
N ILE A 81 -4.69 -10.99 -6.36
CA ILE A 81 -5.71 -10.92 -5.30
C ILE A 81 -6.01 -12.35 -4.87
N GLY A 82 -5.63 -12.73 -3.65
CA GLY A 82 -5.66 -14.11 -3.22
C GLY A 82 -4.85 -15.02 -4.16
N PRO A 83 -5.47 -16.09 -4.71
CA PRO A 83 -4.82 -16.98 -5.66
C PRO A 83 -4.83 -16.46 -7.11
N ASP A 84 -5.64 -15.44 -7.41
CA ASP A 84 -5.93 -15.00 -8.76
C ASP A 84 -4.98 -13.89 -9.24
N MET A 85 -4.70 -13.90 -10.56
CA MET A 85 -3.86 -12.93 -11.24
C MET A 85 -4.66 -12.21 -12.32
N PHE A 86 -4.67 -10.88 -12.27
CA PHE A 86 -5.40 -10.04 -13.20
C PHE A 86 -4.43 -9.14 -13.98
N GLN A 87 -4.52 -9.17 -15.32
CA GLN A 87 -3.82 -8.18 -16.13
C GLN A 87 -4.50 -6.84 -15.94
N VAL A 88 -3.70 -5.81 -15.71
CA VAL A 88 -4.19 -4.45 -15.45
C VAL A 88 -3.39 -3.43 -16.24
N GLU A 89 -4.04 -2.34 -16.65
CA GLU A 89 -3.44 -1.29 -17.45
C GLU A 89 -3.95 0.11 -17.07
N ALA A 90 -3.44 1.12 -17.75
CA ALA A 90 -3.86 2.51 -17.54
C ALA A 90 -5.37 2.67 -17.70
N GLY A 91 -6.04 3.28 -16.73
CA GLY A 91 -7.48 3.44 -16.64
C GLY A 91 -8.18 2.44 -15.71
N ASP A 92 -7.49 1.37 -15.31
CA ASP A 92 -8.07 0.37 -14.40
C ASP A 92 -8.07 0.87 -12.95
N PHE A 93 -9.12 0.47 -12.24
CA PHE A 93 -9.31 0.68 -10.81
C PHE A 93 -9.30 -0.66 -10.07
N ILE A 94 -8.59 -0.72 -8.95
CA ILE A 94 -8.53 -1.88 -8.08
C ILE A 94 -8.93 -1.44 -6.68
N GLY A 95 -9.89 -2.11 -6.05
CA GLY A 95 -10.30 -1.88 -4.67
C GLY A 95 -9.93 -3.06 -3.78
N TYR A 96 -9.38 -2.78 -2.62
CA TYR A 96 -9.02 -3.75 -1.60
C TYR A 96 -9.82 -3.45 -0.33
N PRO A 97 -10.94 -4.16 -0.09
CA PRO A 97 -11.75 -3.96 1.09
C PRO A 97 -11.03 -4.45 2.36
N ALA A 98 -11.34 -3.83 3.48
CA ALA A 98 -10.86 -4.26 4.78
C ALA A 98 -11.24 -5.73 5.06
N GLY A 99 -10.29 -6.50 5.59
CA GLY A 99 -10.46 -7.94 5.84
C GLY A 99 -10.56 -8.81 4.58
N GLY A 100 -10.37 -8.23 3.39
CA GLY A 100 -10.39 -8.94 2.12
C GLY A 100 -9.18 -9.86 1.89
N GLU A 101 -9.03 -10.33 0.64
CA GLU A 101 -7.92 -11.17 0.24
C GLU A 101 -6.59 -10.42 0.26
N ALA A 102 -5.51 -11.14 0.50
CA ALA A 102 -4.17 -10.59 0.34
C ALA A 102 -3.91 -10.20 -1.12
N HIS A 103 -3.12 -9.17 -1.33
CA HIS A 103 -2.89 -8.60 -2.65
C HIS A 103 -1.49 -8.04 -2.83
N ASP A 104 -1.07 -7.94 -4.06
CA ASP A 104 0.07 -7.15 -4.53
C ASP A 104 -0.20 -6.60 -5.95
N LEU A 105 0.60 -5.61 -6.35
CA LEU A 105 0.61 -5.06 -7.71
C LEU A 105 2.03 -5.09 -8.23
N ARG A 106 2.23 -5.73 -9.37
CA ARG A 106 3.53 -5.87 -10.03
C ARG A 106 3.54 -5.17 -11.37
N ASN A 107 4.56 -4.37 -11.62
CA ASN A 107 4.84 -3.86 -12.96
C ASN A 107 5.50 -4.95 -13.81
N THR A 108 4.73 -5.57 -14.70
CA THR A 108 5.21 -6.55 -15.69
C THR A 108 5.30 -5.96 -17.11
N GLY A 109 5.00 -4.68 -17.25
CA GLY A 109 5.11 -3.95 -18.52
C GLY A 109 6.55 -3.63 -18.88
N SER A 110 6.73 -2.92 -19.99
CA SER A 110 8.03 -2.51 -20.52
C SER A 110 8.45 -1.09 -20.11
N THR A 111 7.57 -0.37 -19.44
CA THR A 111 7.79 1.01 -18.97
C THR A 111 7.47 1.13 -17.48
N HIS A 112 7.80 2.27 -16.89
CA HIS A 112 7.35 2.57 -15.54
C HIS A 112 5.83 2.55 -15.45
N MET A 113 5.29 2.03 -14.35
CA MET A 113 3.87 2.12 -14.03
C MET A 113 3.66 3.28 -13.06
N ILE A 114 2.70 4.15 -13.38
CA ILE A 114 2.33 5.29 -12.52
C ILE A 114 0.94 5.03 -11.98
N CYS A 115 0.80 5.03 -10.66
CA CYS A 115 -0.46 4.76 -9.98
C CYS A 115 -0.78 5.84 -8.94
N ILE A 116 -2.07 6.05 -8.70
CA ILE A 116 -2.56 6.66 -7.47
C ILE A 116 -2.91 5.52 -6.52
N ILE A 117 -2.35 5.54 -5.31
CA ILE A 117 -2.73 4.63 -4.23
C ILE A 117 -3.36 5.48 -3.12
N VAL A 118 -4.57 5.08 -2.71
CA VAL A 118 -5.29 5.70 -1.60
C VAL A 118 -5.59 4.63 -0.56
N GLY A 119 -5.13 4.83 0.66
CA GLY A 119 -5.38 3.93 1.78
C GLY A 119 -5.87 4.70 3.00
N GLN A 120 -6.76 4.12 3.75
CA GLN A 120 -7.20 4.66 5.03
C GLN A 120 -6.03 4.77 6.02
N ARG A 121 -6.19 5.63 7.02
CA ARG A 121 -5.27 5.79 8.15
C ARG A 121 -6.08 5.75 9.44
N LEU A 122 -6.45 4.55 9.84
CA LEU A 122 -7.16 4.33 11.10
C LEU A 122 -6.19 4.38 12.28
N GLY A 123 -6.71 4.59 13.47
CA GLY A 123 -5.94 4.56 14.70
C GLY A 123 -5.33 3.20 15.03
N PHE A 124 -5.82 2.15 14.37
CA PHE A 124 -5.36 0.77 14.52
C PHE A 124 -5.56 0.02 13.20
N ASP A 125 -4.58 -0.79 12.83
CA ASP A 125 -4.70 -1.75 11.74
C ASP A 125 -3.84 -2.98 12.00
N VAL A 126 -4.21 -4.09 11.39
CA VAL A 126 -3.44 -5.32 11.40
C VAL A 126 -3.17 -5.74 9.96
N VAL A 127 -1.89 -5.77 9.59
CA VAL A 127 -1.45 -6.18 8.26
C VAL A 127 -0.95 -7.62 8.31
N GLY A 128 -1.59 -8.49 7.56
CA GLY A 128 -1.16 -9.89 7.41
C GLY A 128 -0.26 -10.06 6.20
N TYR A 129 0.85 -10.77 6.37
CA TYR A 129 1.80 -11.18 5.33
C TYR A 129 1.79 -12.72 5.21
N PRO A 130 0.84 -13.29 4.45
CA PRO A 130 0.61 -14.74 4.48
C PRO A 130 1.82 -15.55 3.98
N GLU A 131 2.55 -15.08 2.98
CA GLU A 131 3.74 -15.77 2.46
C GLU A 131 4.96 -15.67 3.39
N GLN A 132 4.98 -14.69 4.30
CA GLN A 132 6.04 -14.51 5.29
C GLN A 132 5.67 -15.12 6.64
N ASN A 133 4.45 -15.64 6.79
CA ASN A 133 3.91 -16.12 8.08
C ASN A 133 4.04 -15.08 9.19
N LYS A 134 3.82 -13.79 8.85
CA LYS A 134 3.97 -12.66 9.76
C LYS A 134 2.72 -11.80 9.81
N ARG A 135 2.62 -11.06 10.92
CA ARG A 135 1.56 -10.08 11.14
C ARG A 135 2.16 -8.82 11.73
N LEU A 136 1.78 -7.67 11.17
CA LEU A 136 2.15 -6.36 11.67
C LEU A 136 0.95 -5.74 12.39
N TYR A 137 1.12 -5.39 13.63
CA TYR A 137 0.16 -4.62 14.41
C TYR A 137 0.58 -3.17 14.40
N ARG A 138 -0.29 -2.30 13.92
CA ARG A 138 -0.07 -0.86 13.85
C ARG A 138 -1.07 -0.14 14.74
N HIS A 139 -0.55 0.70 15.61
CA HIS A 139 -1.34 1.53 16.50
C HIS A 139 -0.84 2.97 16.41
N ALA A 140 -1.74 3.94 16.22
CA ALA A 140 -1.35 5.33 16.09
C ALA A 140 -0.57 5.82 17.32
N GLY A 141 0.55 6.48 17.09
CA GLY A 141 1.41 7.02 18.15
C GLY A 141 2.30 5.99 18.85
N GLN A 142 2.31 4.73 18.41
CA GLN A 142 3.19 3.68 18.90
C GLN A 142 4.06 3.11 17.76
N PRO A 143 5.21 2.53 18.05
CA PRO A 143 5.92 1.69 17.09
C PRO A 143 5.05 0.54 16.60
N ALA A 144 5.22 0.13 15.36
CA ALA A 144 4.52 -1.05 14.83
C ALA A 144 5.24 -2.33 15.27
N ASP A 145 4.47 -3.35 15.65
CA ASP A 145 4.98 -4.64 16.09
C ASP A 145 4.85 -5.70 15.00
N LEU A 146 5.97 -6.21 14.51
CA LEU A 146 6.00 -7.33 13.57
C LEU A 146 6.17 -8.65 14.34
N VAL A 147 5.20 -9.55 14.22
CA VAL A 147 5.12 -10.79 14.98
C VAL A 147 5.08 -12.00 14.04
N ASP A 148 5.81 -13.06 14.38
CA ASP A 148 5.64 -14.36 13.72
C ASP A 148 4.29 -14.97 14.14
N ILE A 149 3.47 -15.41 13.18
CA ILE A 149 2.14 -15.96 13.47
C ILE A 149 2.25 -17.20 14.37
N ALA A 150 3.32 -17.98 14.25
CA ALA A 150 3.56 -19.15 15.10
C ALA A 150 3.74 -18.80 16.58
N ALA A 151 4.09 -17.55 16.90
CA ALA A 151 4.24 -17.07 18.29
C ALA A 151 2.93 -16.48 18.86
N VAL A 152 1.88 -16.37 18.04
CA VAL A 152 0.59 -15.79 18.47
C VAL A 152 -0.27 -16.88 19.09
N SER A 153 -0.69 -16.67 20.34
CA SER A 153 -1.67 -17.52 21.00
C SER A 153 -3.09 -16.94 20.85
N HIS A 154 -4.07 -17.81 20.83
CA HIS A 154 -5.49 -17.46 20.72
C HIS A 154 -6.24 -17.94 21.97
N PRO A 155 -6.03 -17.25 23.13
CA PRO A 155 -6.72 -17.64 24.37
C PRO A 155 -8.23 -17.42 24.21
N ARG A 156 -9.02 -18.33 24.78
CA ARG A 156 -10.46 -18.07 24.96
C ARG A 156 -10.60 -17.04 26.07
N LEU A 157 -11.28 -15.95 25.79
CA LEU A 157 -11.47 -14.86 26.77
C LEU A 157 -12.72 -15.07 27.62
N PHE A 158 -13.68 -15.84 27.10
CA PHE A 158 -14.96 -16.15 27.77
C PHE A 158 -15.33 -17.60 27.44
N ASP A 159 -15.97 -18.29 28.37
CA ASP A 159 -16.64 -19.56 28.10
C ASP A 159 -17.95 -19.25 27.36
N ASP A 160 -18.10 -19.76 26.13
CA ASP A 160 -19.35 -19.73 25.38
C ASP A 160 -20.36 -20.72 25.95
#